data_6dc2f83d60c2b7472c42544f26bc82b1
#
_entry.id   6dc2f83d60c2b7472c42544f26bc82b1
#
_cell.length_a   1.000
_cell.length_b   1.000
_cell.length_c   1.000
_cell.angle_alpha   90.00
_cell.angle_beta   90.00
_cell.angle_gamma   90.00
#
_symmetry.space_group_name_H-M   'P 1'
#
loop_
_entity.id
_entity.type
_entity.pdbx_description
1 polymer ?
#
loop_
_entity_poly.entity_id
_entity_poly.type
_entity_poly.pdbx_seq_one_letter_code
_entity_poly.pdbx_strand_id
1 'polypeptide(L)'
;MTYSPALGSTISNTKMRTPENVSPYSGMCAVCTANCTGTCEIGLSAVRGSEATFPYRRDINQFASEKDYPLDFSHLSINGRVFGALGCEENACEATYWKVKTETEFGIKNKVKMKMPIILPAIAKLNWRDYFVGAALAGVSVVIGEDAIPNDKNLVLENGKVVSSPLVKEMVNEFRKYSRGYGDIIMQANYDDENSGVLDYVIPKLGVKSVELKFGQAAKGIQGMGRINNLEEALELQNKGFLVHPDPSDEKVAESFKNGKGPIFEKVGKLPIYNEEILKNRIAHLRELGAERICFKTGPFDPKDLIRILKIASENEVDLVTFDGAGGGTGNSPVKMMNEWGMPTVYLESMLYDILKRMDIKGYFLPQVAITGGLTLEDHVFKGLALGAPYIQFVALGRAAMAAAMVGKQVGELIESGNIPKEYQSFGSTKEEIFADIREL
;
A
#
# COMPACT_ATOMS: atom_id res chain seq x y z
N MET A 1 9.93 -26.46 0.83
CA MET A 1 11.25 -26.36 0.16
C MET A 1 12.03 -25.30 0.86
N THR A 2 13.17 -25.65 1.42
CA THR A 2 14.16 -24.70 1.92
C THR A 2 14.90 -24.14 0.71
N TYR A 3 14.99 -22.85 0.60
CA TYR A 3 15.73 -22.19 -0.48
C TYR A 3 17.13 -21.84 0.01
N SER A 4 18.12 -22.24 -0.76
CA SER A 4 19.52 -21.86 -0.48
C SER A 4 19.79 -20.48 -1.09
N PRO A 5 20.34 -19.52 -0.35
CA PRO A 5 20.72 -18.26 -0.92
C PRO A 5 21.91 -18.44 -1.87
N ALA A 6 21.79 -17.97 -3.11
CA ALA A 6 22.97 -17.85 -3.98
C ALA A 6 23.87 -16.72 -3.47
N LEU A 7 25.15 -16.69 -3.89
CA LEU A 7 26.11 -15.71 -3.36
C LEU A 7 25.71 -14.26 -3.61
N GLY A 8 25.14 -13.96 -4.79
CA GLY A 8 24.59 -12.64 -5.08
C GLY A 8 23.45 -12.27 -4.15
N SER A 9 22.62 -13.24 -3.79
CA SER A 9 21.56 -13.06 -2.82
C SER A 9 22.04 -13.09 -1.38
N THR A 10 23.20 -13.71 -1.09
CA THR A 10 23.82 -13.64 0.23
C THR A 10 24.24 -12.21 0.56
N ILE A 11 24.79 -11.47 -0.40
CA ILE A 11 25.14 -10.06 -0.22
C ILE A 11 23.89 -9.19 -0.04
N SER A 12 22.81 -9.51 -0.73
CA SER A 12 21.55 -8.77 -0.69
C SER A 12 20.50 -9.38 0.24
N ASN A 13 20.79 -10.50 0.90
CA ASN A 13 19.85 -11.31 1.70
C ASN A 13 18.58 -11.73 0.94
N THR A 14 18.67 -11.84 -0.38
CA THR A 14 17.54 -12.31 -1.18
C THR A 14 17.54 -13.83 -1.23
N LYS A 15 16.42 -14.46 -0.86
CA LYS A 15 16.25 -15.90 -0.95
C LYS A 15 16.03 -16.31 -2.40
N MET A 16 17.03 -16.86 -3.05
CA MET A 16 16.88 -17.46 -4.37
C MET A 16 16.20 -18.83 -4.28
N ARG A 17 15.35 -19.12 -5.24
CA ARG A 17 14.56 -20.36 -5.28
C ARG A 17 15.34 -21.51 -5.93
N THR A 18 16.57 -21.69 -5.51
CA THR A 18 17.42 -22.78 -5.93
C THR A 18 17.48 -23.86 -4.88
N PRO A 19 17.57 -25.16 -5.28
CA PRO A 19 17.75 -26.25 -4.34
C PRO A 19 19.00 -26.07 -3.47
N GLU A 20 18.99 -26.60 -2.26
CA GLU A 20 20.10 -26.48 -1.29
C GLU A 20 21.44 -27.06 -1.78
N ASN A 21 21.37 -27.98 -2.74
CA ASN A 21 22.56 -28.58 -3.34
C ASN A 21 23.23 -27.71 -4.42
N VAL A 22 22.68 -26.53 -4.71
CA VAL A 22 23.26 -25.59 -5.65
C VAL A 22 24.21 -24.65 -4.93
N SER A 23 25.41 -24.46 -5.50
CA SER A 23 26.43 -23.61 -4.89
C SER A 23 25.98 -22.16 -4.69
N PRO A 24 26.14 -21.60 -3.49
CA PRO A 24 25.78 -20.21 -3.21
C PRO A 24 26.83 -19.19 -3.69
N TYR A 25 27.98 -19.64 -4.23
CA TYR A 25 29.17 -18.79 -4.36
C TYR A 25 29.23 -17.85 -5.56
N SER A 26 28.35 -17.97 -6.53
CA SER A 26 28.46 -17.13 -7.74
C SER A 26 27.12 -16.67 -8.36
N GLY A 27 26.00 -16.93 -7.72
CA GLY A 27 24.70 -16.81 -8.41
C GLY A 27 24.55 -17.83 -9.55
N MET A 28 25.65 -18.47 -9.95
CA MET A 28 25.70 -19.62 -10.83
C MET A 28 26.18 -20.84 -10.05
N CYS A 29 25.54 -21.98 -10.30
CA CYS A 29 25.98 -23.24 -9.74
C CYS A 29 27.37 -23.59 -10.29
N ALA A 30 28.30 -24.04 -9.41
CA ALA A 30 29.61 -24.48 -9.82
C ALA A 30 29.62 -25.72 -10.75
N VAL A 31 28.45 -26.36 -10.93
CA VAL A 31 28.22 -27.53 -11.76
C VAL A 31 27.47 -27.24 -13.05
N CYS A 32 27.59 -26.06 -13.64
CA CYS A 32 27.10 -25.77 -14.98
C CYS A 32 27.83 -26.61 -16.02
N THR A 33 27.40 -27.85 -16.20
CA THR A 33 27.97 -28.85 -17.10
C THR A 33 26.93 -29.40 -18.05
N ALA A 34 27.33 -30.21 -19.03
CA ALA A 34 26.41 -30.86 -19.95
C ALA A 34 25.34 -31.74 -19.27
N ASN A 35 25.57 -32.16 -18.03
CA ASN A 35 24.64 -32.99 -17.24
C ASN A 35 23.82 -32.19 -16.24
N CYS A 36 23.81 -30.86 -16.33
CA CYS A 36 23.04 -30.01 -15.44
C CYS A 36 21.55 -30.23 -15.63
N THR A 37 20.83 -30.42 -14.55
CA THR A 37 19.36 -30.59 -14.55
C THR A 37 18.59 -29.28 -14.79
N GLY A 38 19.27 -28.12 -14.80
CA GLY A 38 18.67 -26.80 -14.99
C GLY A 38 17.72 -26.35 -13.87
N THR A 39 17.89 -26.91 -12.65
CA THR A 39 17.00 -26.62 -11.51
C THR A 39 17.34 -25.35 -10.76
N CYS A 40 18.43 -24.64 -11.11
CA CYS A 40 18.76 -23.34 -10.55
C CYS A 40 17.84 -22.24 -11.10
N GLU A 41 17.82 -21.09 -10.46
CA GLU A 41 16.99 -19.96 -10.89
C GLU A 41 17.29 -19.53 -12.33
N ILE A 42 18.56 -19.56 -12.75
CA ILE A 42 18.98 -19.22 -14.11
C ILE A 42 18.41 -20.23 -15.12
N GLY A 43 18.57 -21.53 -14.86
CA GLY A 43 18.03 -22.58 -15.73
C GLY A 43 16.49 -22.55 -15.78
N LEU A 44 15.84 -22.36 -14.66
CA LEU A 44 14.38 -22.23 -14.59
C LEU A 44 13.88 -20.98 -15.32
N SER A 45 14.61 -19.86 -15.22
CA SER A 45 14.27 -18.64 -15.97
C SER A 45 14.42 -18.82 -17.47
N ALA A 46 15.48 -19.50 -17.90
CA ALA A 46 15.71 -19.80 -19.32
C ALA A 46 14.60 -20.68 -19.92
N VAL A 47 14.10 -21.66 -19.16
CA VAL A 47 13.04 -22.58 -19.60
C VAL A 47 11.67 -21.91 -19.54
N ARG A 48 11.39 -21.14 -18.51
CA ARG A 48 10.07 -20.51 -18.28
C ARG A 48 9.85 -19.26 -19.12
N GLY A 49 10.91 -18.61 -19.59
CA GLY A 49 10.79 -17.36 -20.34
C GLY A 49 10.00 -16.29 -19.56
N SER A 50 8.89 -15.84 -20.12
CA SER A 50 8.02 -14.83 -19.48
C SER A 50 7.45 -15.27 -18.12
N GLU A 51 7.29 -16.57 -17.89
CA GLU A 51 6.82 -17.05 -16.57
C GLU A 51 7.86 -16.93 -15.46
N ALA A 52 9.12 -16.63 -15.78
CA ALA A 52 10.12 -16.29 -14.76
C ALA A 52 9.78 -15.00 -14.00
N THR A 53 9.01 -14.11 -14.62
CA THR A 53 8.50 -12.88 -13.99
C THR A 53 7.55 -13.19 -12.83
N PHE A 54 6.74 -14.25 -12.99
CA PHE A 54 5.80 -14.74 -11.98
C PHE A 54 5.97 -16.25 -11.80
N PRO A 55 7.00 -16.71 -11.07
CA PRO A 55 7.33 -18.13 -10.96
C PRO A 55 6.35 -18.95 -10.12
N TYR A 56 5.39 -18.32 -9.48
CA TYR A 56 4.34 -19.00 -8.71
C TYR A 56 3.20 -19.47 -9.59
N ARG A 57 2.48 -20.47 -9.09
CA ARG A 57 1.21 -20.89 -9.69
C ARG A 57 0.23 -19.71 -9.71
N ARG A 58 -0.77 -19.79 -10.60
CA ARG A 58 -1.77 -18.73 -10.82
C ARG A 58 -2.58 -18.35 -9.58
N ASP A 59 -2.76 -19.30 -8.68
CA ASP A 59 -3.50 -19.17 -7.42
C ASP A 59 -2.64 -18.70 -6.24
N ILE A 60 -1.33 -18.59 -6.43
CA ILE A 60 -0.37 -18.20 -5.40
C ILE A 60 0.46 -17.03 -5.93
N ASN A 61 0.39 -15.90 -5.24
CA ASN A 61 1.21 -14.72 -5.54
C ASN A 61 2.13 -14.39 -4.37
N GLN A 62 3.29 -13.83 -4.69
CA GLN A 62 4.09 -13.17 -3.68
C GLN A 62 3.48 -11.79 -3.37
N PHE A 63 3.23 -11.50 -2.10
CA PHE A 63 2.62 -10.24 -1.66
C PHE A 63 3.59 -9.25 -1.03
N ALA A 64 4.80 -9.70 -0.75
CA ALA A 64 5.86 -8.89 -0.15
C ALA A 64 7.23 -9.40 -0.59
N SER A 65 8.28 -8.62 -0.33
CA SER A 65 9.66 -9.08 -0.48
C SER A 65 9.92 -10.31 0.37
N GLU A 66 10.62 -11.28 -0.19
CA GLU A 66 11.20 -12.42 0.54
C GLU A 66 12.62 -12.13 1.02
N LYS A 67 13.09 -10.92 0.79
CA LYS A 67 14.43 -10.48 1.20
C LYS A 67 14.49 -10.24 2.69
N ASP A 68 15.45 -10.81 3.36
CA ASP A 68 15.77 -10.49 4.74
C ASP A 68 16.61 -9.21 4.76
N TYR A 69 16.07 -8.13 5.29
CA TYR A 69 16.82 -6.89 5.44
C TYR A 69 17.72 -6.95 6.68
N PRO A 70 18.94 -6.41 6.60
CA PRO A 70 19.87 -6.42 7.75
C PRO A 70 19.35 -5.58 8.91
N LEU A 71 18.44 -4.65 8.65
CA LEU A 71 17.80 -3.81 9.65
C LEU A 71 16.37 -3.49 9.23
N ASP A 72 15.43 -3.75 10.13
CA ASP A 72 14.04 -3.32 10.08
C ASP A 72 13.58 -2.84 11.47
N PHE A 73 12.31 -2.49 11.63
CA PHE A 73 11.79 -1.99 12.92
C PHE A 73 11.85 -3.04 14.05
N SER A 74 11.89 -4.34 13.75
CA SER A 74 12.02 -5.39 14.76
C SER A 74 13.41 -5.41 15.43
N HIS A 75 14.43 -4.90 14.74
CA HIS A 75 15.80 -4.81 15.24
C HIS A 75 16.06 -3.55 16.10
N LEU A 76 15.12 -2.60 16.10
CA LEU A 76 15.22 -1.38 16.89
C LEU A 76 14.67 -1.61 18.30
N SER A 77 15.34 -1.04 19.31
CA SER A 77 14.89 -1.05 20.70
C SER A 77 14.37 0.32 21.11
N ILE A 78 13.40 0.32 22.01
CA ILE A 78 12.87 1.56 22.62
C ILE A 78 13.72 1.90 23.84
N ASN A 79 14.31 3.10 23.83
CA ASN A 79 15.08 3.60 24.98
C ASN A 79 14.19 4.36 25.95
N GLY A 80 14.21 3.95 27.22
CA GLY A 80 13.58 4.70 28.31
C GLY A 80 14.34 5.99 28.65
N ARG A 81 13.65 6.92 29.31
CA ARG A 81 14.23 8.16 29.83
C ARG A 81 14.30 8.11 31.35
N VAL A 82 15.39 8.67 31.92
CA VAL A 82 15.56 8.79 33.36
C VAL A 82 14.86 10.06 33.91
N PHE A 83 14.93 11.15 33.15
CA PHE A 83 14.41 12.45 33.54
C PHE A 83 13.16 12.82 32.74
N GLY A 84 12.01 12.45 33.26
CA GLY A 84 10.71 12.79 32.71
C GLY A 84 10.45 12.33 31.27
N ALA A 85 9.20 12.25 30.90
CA ALA A 85 8.77 11.98 29.54
C ALA A 85 8.23 13.27 28.90
N LEU A 86 8.78 13.68 27.77
CA LEU A 86 8.20 14.77 26.98
C LEU A 86 6.83 14.34 26.44
N GLY A 87 5.81 15.19 26.63
CA GLY A 87 4.45 14.90 26.16
C GLY A 87 3.55 14.25 27.23
N CYS A 88 4.06 13.95 28.43
CA CYS A 88 3.25 13.61 29.59
C CYS A 88 2.93 14.88 30.41
N GLU A 89 1.91 14.79 31.28
CA GLU A 89 1.65 15.84 32.27
C GLU A 89 2.87 15.99 33.16
N GLU A 90 3.23 17.25 33.49
CA GLU A 90 4.45 17.59 34.24
C GLU A 90 4.54 16.92 35.63
N ASN A 91 3.42 16.52 36.21
CA ASN A 91 3.34 15.92 37.55
C ASN A 91 2.89 14.45 37.54
N ALA A 92 3.01 13.76 36.40
CA ALA A 92 2.63 12.36 36.35
C ALA A 92 3.62 11.49 37.14
N CYS A 93 3.32 11.20 38.36
CA CYS A 93 4.02 10.19 39.17
C CYS A 93 3.62 8.75 38.79
N GLU A 94 2.60 8.58 37.94
CA GLU A 94 2.11 7.31 37.46
C GLU A 94 2.18 7.26 35.92
N ALA A 95 2.91 6.30 35.39
CA ALA A 95 2.95 6.04 33.94
C ALA A 95 1.76 5.14 33.55
N THR A 96 0.69 5.74 33.04
CA THR A 96 -0.48 5.01 32.54
C THR A 96 -0.70 5.30 31.07
N TYR A 97 -1.10 4.29 30.29
CA TYR A 97 -1.24 4.42 28.83
C TYR A 97 -2.34 5.42 28.42
N TRP A 98 -3.39 5.60 29.20
CA TRP A 98 -4.44 6.60 28.90
C TRP A 98 -4.01 8.06 29.08
N LYS A 99 -2.84 8.31 29.67
CA LYS A 99 -2.23 9.65 29.69
C LYS A 99 -1.43 9.94 28.43
N VAL A 100 -1.19 8.95 27.58
CA VAL A 100 -0.49 9.14 26.29
C VAL A 100 -1.43 9.83 25.32
N LYS A 101 -1.04 10.98 24.81
CA LYS A 101 -1.78 11.70 23.78
C LYS A 101 -1.51 11.05 22.42
N THR A 102 -2.51 10.36 21.87
CA THR A 102 -2.45 9.74 20.56
C THR A 102 -3.20 10.55 19.50
N GLU A 103 -4.08 11.46 19.90
CA GLU A 103 -4.82 12.31 18.96
C GLU A 103 -3.87 13.21 18.17
N THR A 104 -4.15 13.33 16.89
CA THR A 104 -3.40 14.12 15.93
C THR A 104 -4.32 14.75 14.90
N GLU A 105 -3.76 15.58 14.02
CA GLU A 105 -4.49 16.24 12.95
C GLU A 105 -3.81 15.98 11.60
N PHE A 106 -4.60 15.57 10.63
CA PHE A 106 -4.19 15.40 9.22
C PHE A 106 -4.65 16.61 8.40
N GLY A 107 -3.77 17.10 7.56
CA GLY A 107 -3.96 18.30 6.74
C GLY A 107 -3.33 19.55 7.36
N ILE A 108 -2.94 20.50 6.52
CA ILE A 108 -2.25 21.74 6.92
C ILE A 108 -3.27 22.85 7.21
N LYS A 109 -4.06 23.22 6.22
CA LYS A 109 -5.08 24.30 6.35
C LYS A 109 -6.42 23.77 6.81
N ASN A 110 -6.90 22.74 6.17
CA ASN A 110 -8.19 22.10 6.46
C ASN A 110 -7.93 20.80 7.22
N LYS A 111 -7.84 20.90 8.52
CA LYS A 111 -7.43 19.79 9.38
C LYS A 111 -8.55 18.83 9.67
N VAL A 112 -8.23 17.54 9.70
CA VAL A 112 -9.09 16.44 10.14
C VAL A 112 -8.49 15.85 11.42
N LYS A 113 -9.30 15.74 12.46
CA LYS A 113 -8.90 15.08 13.69
C LYS A 113 -8.78 13.57 13.49
N MET A 114 -7.76 12.97 14.04
CA MET A 114 -7.54 11.53 14.07
C MET A 114 -7.24 11.09 15.51
N LYS A 115 -7.78 9.93 15.92
CA LYS A 115 -7.54 9.40 17.26
C LYS A 115 -6.10 8.89 17.44
N MET A 116 -5.43 8.55 16.36
CA MET A 116 -4.05 8.09 16.39
C MET A 116 -3.33 8.42 15.07
N PRO A 117 -2.00 8.53 15.04
CA PRO A 117 -1.22 8.91 13.87
C PRO A 117 -1.05 7.76 12.88
N ILE A 118 -2.16 7.09 12.54
CA ILE A 118 -2.18 5.94 11.63
C ILE A 118 -3.07 6.26 10.44
N ILE A 119 -2.57 5.94 9.24
CA ILE A 119 -3.34 5.99 7.99
C ILE A 119 -3.42 4.57 7.44
N LEU A 120 -4.60 4.14 7.01
CA LEU A 120 -4.77 2.87 6.34
C LEU A 120 -4.60 3.06 4.83
N PRO A 121 -3.50 2.56 4.23
CA PRO A 121 -3.22 2.75 2.82
C PRO A 121 -4.15 1.89 1.94
N ALA A 122 -4.14 2.19 0.66
CA ALA A 122 -5.01 1.58 -0.33
C ALA A 122 -4.91 0.05 -0.41
N ILE A 123 -5.92 -0.65 0.09
CA ILE A 123 -6.14 -2.11 -0.03
C ILE A 123 -7.63 -2.36 -0.31
N ALA A 124 -8.14 -1.85 -1.42
CA ALA A 124 -9.58 -1.82 -1.68
C ALA A 124 -10.17 -3.13 -2.24
N LYS A 125 -9.35 -4.11 -2.64
CA LYS A 125 -9.85 -5.27 -3.38
C LYS A 125 -10.45 -6.38 -2.51
N LEU A 126 -9.92 -6.57 -1.31
CA LEU A 126 -10.37 -7.61 -0.40
C LEU A 126 -11.51 -7.06 0.48
N ASN A 127 -11.73 -7.53 1.62
CA ASN A 127 -12.78 -7.17 2.57
C ASN A 127 -12.87 -5.63 2.88
N TRP A 128 -13.10 -4.82 1.85
CA TRP A 128 -13.04 -3.35 1.92
C TRP A 128 -14.05 -2.76 2.91
N ARG A 129 -15.24 -3.37 3.02
CA ARG A 129 -16.30 -2.84 3.89
C ARG A 129 -15.87 -2.86 5.35
N ASP A 130 -15.43 -4.02 5.86
CA ASP A 130 -14.98 -4.14 7.24
C ASP A 130 -13.73 -3.32 7.51
N TYR A 131 -12.84 -3.22 6.51
CA TYR A 131 -11.64 -2.39 6.59
C TYR A 131 -11.98 -0.89 6.71
N PHE A 132 -12.92 -0.38 5.92
CA PHE A 132 -13.31 1.04 5.96
C PHE A 132 -14.17 1.38 7.17
N VAL A 133 -15.09 0.49 7.53
CA VAL A 133 -15.88 0.66 8.75
C VAL A 133 -14.98 0.59 9.99
N GLY A 134 -14.06 -0.37 10.03
CA GLY A 134 -13.05 -0.47 11.09
C GLY A 134 -12.19 0.79 11.20
N ALA A 135 -11.74 1.36 10.09
CA ALA A 135 -11.00 2.62 10.06
C ALA A 135 -11.83 3.78 10.63
N ALA A 136 -13.09 3.89 10.22
CA ALA A 136 -14.01 4.93 10.70
C ALA A 136 -14.25 4.82 12.22
N LEU A 137 -14.49 3.62 12.72
CA LEU A 137 -14.68 3.36 14.16
C LEU A 137 -13.40 3.61 14.97
N ALA A 138 -12.24 3.24 14.44
CA ALA A 138 -10.95 3.52 15.05
C ALA A 138 -10.57 5.02 14.99
N GLY A 139 -11.30 5.82 14.21
CA GLY A 139 -11.05 7.24 14.06
C GLY A 139 -9.76 7.57 13.31
N VAL A 140 -9.40 6.77 12.32
CA VAL A 140 -8.23 6.94 11.45
C VAL A 140 -8.65 7.17 10.00
N SER A 141 -7.76 7.77 9.20
CA SER A 141 -8.02 7.97 7.77
C SER A 141 -7.71 6.70 6.97
N VAL A 142 -8.46 6.50 5.88
CA VAL A 142 -8.31 5.35 4.99
C VAL A 142 -8.27 5.78 3.52
N VAL A 143 -7.48 5.07 2.71
CA VAL A 143 -7.30 5.36 1.29
C VAL A 143 -8.10 4.40 0.43
N ILE A 144 -8.92 4.91 -0.49
CA ILE A 144 -9.50 4.14 -1.59
C ILE A 144 -8.45 4.07 -2.71
N GLY A 145 -8.04 2.86 -3.06
CA GLY A 145 -6.98 2.65 -4.03
C GLY A 145 -7.42 2.47 -5.47
N GLU A 146 -6.42 2.35 -6.31
CA GLU A 146 -6.50 2.18 -7.76
C GLU A 146 -7.33 0.98 -8.25
N ASP A 147 -7.51 -0.03 -7.40
CA ASP A 147 -8.29 -1.22 -7.76
C ASP A 147 -9.81 -1.00 -7.65
N ALA A 148 -10.28 0.10 -7.07
CA ALA A 148 -11.71 0.35 -6.88
C ALA A 148 -12.45 0.53 -8.21
N ILE A 149 -11.88 1.34 -9.12
CA ILE A 149 -12.50 1.62 -10.43
C ILE A 149 -12.55 0.41 -11.35
N PRO A 150 -11.45 -0.34 -11.61
CA PRO A 150 -11.52 -1.51 -12.48
C PRO A 150 -12.40 -2.64 -11.93
N ASN A 151 -12.57 -2.73 -10.60
CA ASN A 151 -13.43 -3.74 -9.98
C ASN A 151 -14.92 -3.33 -9.88
N ASP A 152 -15.28 -2.10 -10.23
CA ASP A 152 -16.69 -1.69 -10.26
C ASP A 152 -17.40 -2.26 -11.48
N LYS A 153 -18.29 -3.23 -11.24
CA LYS A 153 -19.09 -3.88 -12.30
C LYS A 153 -20.13 -2.96 -12.92
N ASN A 154 -20.50 -1.89 -12.20
CA ASN A 154 -21.51 -0.92 -12.62
C ASN A 154 -20.87 0.44 -12.98
N LEU A 155 -19.57 0.44 -13.29
CA LEU A 155 -18.85 1.62 -13.74
C LEU A 155 -19.46 2.16 -15.04
N VAL A 156 -19.75 3.46 -15.06
CA VAL A 156 -20.18 4.15 -16.28
C VAL A 156 -19.10 5.12 -16.72
N LEU A 157 -18.67 4.94 -17.98
CA LEU A 157 -17.72 5.81 -18.65
C LEU A 157 -18.38 6.53 -19.82
N GLU A 158 -18.10 7.82 -19.95
CA GLU A 158 -18.43 8.59 -21.16
C GLU A 158 -17.15 9.19 -21.74
N ASN A 159 -16.87 8.89 -23.00
CA ASN A 159 -15.62 9.31 -23.66
C ASN A 159 -14.34 8.94 -22.87
N GLY A 160 -14.36 7.77 -22.24
CA GLY A 160 -13.26 7.27 -21.42
C GLY A 160 -13.10 7.95 -20.04
N LYS A 161 -14.06 8.79 -19.65
CA LYS A 161 -14.08 9.46 -18.34
C LYS A 161 -15.15 8.87 -17.44
N VAL A 162 -14.84 8.75 -16.15
CA VAL A 162 -15.76 8.25 -15.13
C VAL A 162 -16.87 9.26 -14.92
N VAL A 163 -18.11 8.83 -15.12
CA VAL A 163 -19.31 9.62 -14.81
C VAL A 163 -20.12 9.05 -13.66
N SER A 164 -19.97 7.74 -13.38
CA SER A 164 -20.58 7.08 -12.23
C SER A 164 -19.79 5.86 -11.81
N SER A 165 -19.52 5.74 -10.50
CA SER A 165 -18.97 4.55 -9.86
C SER A 165 -19.77 4.24 -8.59
N PRO A 166 -20.76 3.34 -8.67
CA PRO A 166 -21.56 2.90 -7.52
C PRO A 166 -20.70 2.31 -6.40
N LEU A 167 -19.67 1.52 -6.73
CA LEU A 167 -18.78 0.93 -5.74
C LEU A 167 -18.03 1.99 -4.93
N VAL A 168 -17.41 2.97 -5.59
CA VAL A 168 -16.69 4.05 -4.90
C VAL A 168 -17.65 4.90 -4.06
N LYS A 169 -18.86 5.17 -4.58
CA LYS A 169 -19.90 5.86 -3.81
C LYS A 169 -20.28 5.09 -2.54
N GLU A 170 -20.42 3.77 -2.64
CA GLU A 170 -20.71 2.93 -1.48
C GLU A 170 -19.55 2.96 -0.47
N MET A 171 -18.29 2.83 -0.91
CA MET A 171 -17.11 2.93 -0.05
C MET A 171 -17.06 4.24 0.74
N VAL A 172 -17.29 5.36 0.07
CA VAL A 172 -17.35 6.71 0.69
C VAL A 172 -18.46 6.79 1.73
N ASN A 173 -19.66 6.30 1.39
CA ASN A 173 -20.82 6.37 2.26
C ASN A 173 -20.67 5.47 3.50
N GLU A 174 -20.13 4.25 3.34
CA GLU A 174 -19.91 3.34 4.47
C GLU A 174 -18.89 3.92 5.47
N PHE A 175 -17.81 4.51 5.02
CA PHE A 175 -16.88 5.19 5.93
C PHE A 175 -17.59 6.34 6.67
N ARG A 176 -18.27 7.23 5.95
CA ARG A 176 -18.94 8.41 6.53
C ARG A 176 -20.03 8.05 7.53
N LYS A 177 -20.74 6.96 7.30
CA LYS A 177 -21.80 6.48 8.19
C LYS A 177 -21.28 6.15 9.60
N TYR A 178 -20.05 5.65 9.71
CA TYR A 178 -19.46 5.24 10.98
C TYR A 178 -18.39 6.21 11.50
N SER A 179 -17.96 7.17 10.70
CA SER A 179 -17.05 8.23 11.11
C SER A 179 -17.74 9.15 12.12
N ARG A 180 -17.16 9.29 13.29
CA ARG A 180 -17.66 10.10 14.40
C ARG A 180 -16.94 11.45 14.51
N GLY A 181 -16.66 12.07 13.38
CA GLY A 181 -15.91 13.33 13.30
C GLY A 181 -14.39 13.14 13.36
N TYR A 182 -13.92 11.90 13.25
CA TYR A 182 -12.51 11.55 13.15
C TYR A 182 -12.20 10.83 11.85
N GLY A 183 -10.97 11.03 11.35
CA GLY A 183 -10.50 10.43 10.12
C GLY A 183 -11.17 11.01 8.87
N ASP A 184 -10.62 10.69 7.73
CA ASP A 184 -11.18 11.04 6.42
C ASP A 184 -10.95 9.92 5.42
N ILE A 185 -11.73 9.95 4.35
CA ILE A 185 -11.51 9.07 3.23
C ILE A 185 -10.68 9.79 2.17
N ILE A 186 -9.60 9.17 1.75
CA ILE A 186 -8.67 9.71 0.77
C ILE A 186 -8.83 8.94 -0.53
N MET A 187 -9.21 9.60 -1.62
CA MET A 187 -9.24 8.96 -2.94
C MET A 187 -7.87 9.03 -3.58
N GLN A 188 -7.25 7.87 -3.79
CA GLN A 188 -6.00 7.76 -4.51
C GLN A 188 -6.25 7.58 -6.00
N ALA A 189 -5.45 8.23 -6.83
CA ALA A 189 -5.43 8.05 -8.28
C ALA A 189 -4.00 7.76 -8.76
N ASN A 190 -3.86 6.67 -9.51
CA ASN A 190 -2.68 6.42 -10.30
C ASN A 190 -2.83 7.09 -11.68
N TYR A 191 -1.87 6.85 -12.60
CA TYR A 191 -1.91 7.46 -13.92
C TYR A 191 -3.14 7.07 -14.75
N ASP A 192 -3.59 5.82 -14.66
CA ASP A 192 -4.78 5.35 -15.38
C ASP A 192 -6.06 5.98 -14.80
N ASP A 193 -6.15 6.12 -13.48
CA ASP A 193 -7.25 6.80 -12.80
C ASP A 193 -7.29 8.30 -13.13
N GLU A 194 -6.13 8.95 -13.21
CA GLU A 194 -6.02 10.36 -13.65
C GLU A 194 -6.50 10.52 -15.09
N ASN A 195 -6.09 9.61 -15.99
CA ASN A 195 -6.55 9.64 -17.37
C ASN A 195 -8.05 9.39 -17.52
N SER A 196 -8.63 8.58 -16.65
CA SER A 196 -10.09 8.34 -16.63
C SER A 196 -10.88 9.39 -15.83
N GLY A 197 -10.20 10.38 -15.22
CA GLY A 197 -10.86 11.49 -14.51
C GLY A 197 -11.53 11.07 -13.21
N VAL A 198 -10.96 10.10 -12.48
CA VAL A 198 -11.49 9.61 -11.21
C VAL A 198 -11.62 10.72 -10.20
N LEU A 199 -10.58 11.54 -10.01
CA LEU A 199 -10.60 12.65 -9.05
C LEU A 199 -11.59 13.75 -9.48
N ASP A 200 -11.70 14.00 -10.78
CA ASP A 200 -12.65 14.97 -11.35
C ASP A 200 -14.12 14.54 -11.13
N TYR A 201 -14.36 13.26 -10.95
CA TYR A 201 -15.66 12.70 -10.58
C TYR A 201 -15.89 12.74 -9.06
N VAL A 202 -14.97 12.19 -8.25
CA VAL A 202 -15.25 11.95 -6.82
C VAL A 202 -15.30 13.25 -6.01
N ILE A 203 -14.52 14.26 -6.37
CA ILE A 203 -14.53 15.54 -5.66
C ILE A 203 -15.91 16.22 -5.77
N PRO A 204 -16.40 16.59 -6.96
CA PRO A 204 -17.65 17.31 -7.06
C PRO A 204 -18.89 16.43 -6.88
N LYS A 205 -18.86 15.15 -7.25
CA LYS A 205 -20.05 14.28 -7.22
C LYS A 205 -20.21 13.52 -5.92
N LEU A 206 -19.12 13.11 -5.27
CA LEU A 206 -19.16 12.38 -4.02
C LEU A 206 -18.74 13.22 -2.81
N GLY A 207 -18.30 14.46 -3.03
CA GLY A 207 -17.86 15.38 -1.98
C GLY A 207 -16.61 14.89 -1.25
N VAL A 208 -15.74 14.13 -1.93
CA VAL A 208 -14.45 13.72 -1.38
C VAL A 208 -13.55 14.94 -1.27
N LYS A 209 -12.98 15.15 -0.08
CA LYS A 209 -12.19 16.33 0.24
C LYS A 209 -10.68 16.08 0.25
N SER A 210 -10.28 14.83 0.44
CA SER A 210 -8.88 14.41 0.47
C SER A 210 -8.58 13.53 -0.73
N VAL A 211 -7.53 13.87 -1.48
CA VAL A 211 -7.11 13.13 -2.67
C VAL A 211 -5.61 12.88 -2.65
N GLU A 212 -5.18 11.76 -3.23
CA GLU A 212 -3.79 11.34 -3.26
C GLU A 212 -3.35 11.01 -4.70
N LEU A 213 -2.37 11.74 -5.21
CA LEU A 213 -1.71 11.44 -6.48
C LEU A 213 -0.60 10.41 -6.23
N LYS A 214 -0.69 9.27 -6.91
CA LYS A 214 0.23 8.15 -6.76
C LYS A 214 1.29 8.13 -7.85
N PHE A 215 2.54 8.29 -7.45
CA PHE A 215 3.71 8.18 -8.33
C PHE A 215 4.31 6.77 -8.33
N GLY A 216 4.08 6.00 -7.27
CA GLY A 216 4.57 4.65 -7.13
C GLY A 216 4.33 4.08 -5.73
N GLN A 217 4.88 2.90 -5.50
CA GLN A 217 4.90 2.22 -4.20
C GLN A 217 6.09 1.28 -4.10
N ALA A 218 6.35 0.72 -2.91
CA ALA A 218 7.54 -0.02 -2.54
C ALA A 218 8.02 -1.06 -3.56
N ALA A 219 7.17 -1.97 -3.93
CA ALA A 219 7.53 -3.10 -4.80
C ALA A 219 7.26 -2.82 -6.29
N LYS A 220 7.08 -1.57 -6.65
CA LYS A 220 6.74 -1.16 -8.02
C LYS A 220 7.51 0.09 -8.40
N GLY A 221 8.61 -0.06 -9.09
CA GLY A 221 9.25 1.04 -9.82
C GLY A 221 8.51 1.41 -11.10
N ILE A 222 7.62 0.52 -11.55
CA ILE A 222 6.61 0.73 -12.58
C ILE A 222 5.23 0.48 -11.97
N GLN A 223 4.17 0.88 -12.64
CA GLN A 223 2.82 0.50 -12.25
C GLN A 223 2.66 -1.02 -12.28
N GLY A 224 1.77 -1.56 -11.46
CA GLY A 224 1.64 -2.99 -11.29
C GLY A 224 1.24 -3.74 -12.55
N MET A 225 1.65 -5.00 -12.60
CA MET A 225 1.23 -5.96 -13.62
C MET A 225 0.28 -6.97 -12.99
N GLY A 226 -0.98 -6.95 -13.40
CA GLY A 226 -1.98 -7.94 -12.98
C GLY A 226 -2.12 -9.06 -14.00
N ARG A 227 -2.10 -10.32 -13.55
CA ARG A 227 -2.36 -11.47 -14.42
C ARG A 227 -3.86 -11.70 -14.57
N ILE A 228 -4.30 -11.92 -15.81
CA ILE A 228 -5.69 -12.15 -16.17
C ILE A 228 -5.77 -13.51 -16.88
N ASN A 229 -6.58 -14.40 -16.34
CA ASN A 229 -6.69 -15.78 -16.83
C ASN A 229 -7.95 -16.03 -17.69
N ASN A 230 -8.66 -14.97 -18.00
CA ASN A 230 -9.93 -15.02 -18.71
C ASN A 230 -9.88 -14.04 -19.90
N LEU A 231 -10.21 -14.50 -21.09
CA LEU A 231 -10.24 -13.69 -22.32
C LEU A 231 -11.32 -12.60 -22.23
N GLU A 232 -12.48 -12.91 -21.67
CA GLU A 232 -13.58 -11.97 -21.54
C GLU A 232 -13.22 -10.82 -20.59
N GLU A 233 -12.61 -11.13 -19.45
CA GLU A 233 -12.09 -10.13 -18.51
C GLU A 233 -10.98 -9.28 -19.15
N ALA A 234 -10.08 -9.89 -19.95
CA ALA A 234 -9.03 -9.19 -20.66
C ALA A 234 -9.60 -8.18 -21.68
N LEU A 235 -10.61 -8.58 -22.45
CA LEU A 235 -11.32 -7.71 -23.39
C LEU A 235 -12.08 -6.59 -22.68
N GLU A 236 -12.73 -6.90 -21.57
CA GLU A 236 -13.44 -5.89 -20.76
C GLU A 236 -12.48 -4.82 -20.26
N LEU A 237 -11.33 -5.22 -19.73
CA LEU A 237 -10.30 -4.28 -19.24
C LEU A 237 -9.71 -3.44 -20.38
N GLN A 238 -9.45 -4.05 -21.54
CA GLN A 238 -9.00 -3.32 -22.73
C GLN A 238 -10.05 -2.28 -23.16
N ASN A 239 -11.32 -2.66 -23.19
CA ASN A 239 -12.43 -1.74 -23.53
C ASN A 239 -12.57 -0.59 -22.52
N LYS A 240 -12.20 -0.81 -21.26
CA LYS A 240 -12.09 0.24 -20.24
C LYS A 240 -10.83 1.11 -20.38
N GLY A 241 -10.00 0.88 -21.42
CA GLY A 241 -8.82 1.70 -21.74
C GLY A 241 -7.53 1.26 -21.03
N PHE A 242 -7.53 0.10 -20.36
CA PHE A 242 -6.31 -0.45 -19.78
C PHE A 242 -5.42 -1.12 -20.83
N LEU A 243 -4.13 -1.08 -20.60
CA LEU A 243 -3.17 -1.79 -21.44
C LEU A 243 -3.15 -3.28 -21.04
N VAL A 244 -3.55 -4.14 -21.97
CA VAL A 244 -3.56 -5.59 -21.78
C VAL A 244 -2.65 -6.24 -22.81
N HIS A 245 -1.76 -7.10 -22.37
CA HIS A 245 -0.81 -7.80 -23.24
C HIS A 245 -0.82 -9.31 -22.95
N PRO A 246 -0.76 -10.19 -23.99
CA PRO A 246 -0.91 -9.85 -25.42
C PRO A 246 -2.29 -9.28 -25.73
N ASP A 247 -2.45 -8.65 -26.89
CA ASP A 247 -3.71 -8.01 -27.28
C ASP A 247 -4.86 -9.04 -27.31
N PRO A 248 -5.85 -8.94 -26.42
CA PRO A 248 -6.95 -9.91 -26.38
C PRO A 248 -7.90 -9.78 -27.56
N SER A 249 -7.86 -8.69 -28.32
CA SER A 249 -8.65 -8.48 -29.53
C SER A 249 -8.02 -9.08 -30.79
N ASP A 250 -6.74 -9.48 -30.73
CA ASP A 250 -6.09 -10.21 -31.82
C ASP A 250 -6.72 -11.60 -32.02
N GLU A 251 -7.21 -11.89 -33.20
CA GLU A 251 -7.92 -13.13 -33.52
C GLU A 251 -7.09 -14.38 -33.22
N LYS A 252 -5.77 -14.36 -33.50
CA LYS A 252 -4.87 -15.50 -33.27
C LYS A 252 -4.65 -15.73 -31.74
N VAL A 253 -4.55 -14.64 -31.00
CA VAL A 253 -4.44 -14.70 -29.53
C VAL A 253 -5.71 -15.25 -28.92
N ALA A 254 -6.87 -14.74 -29.35
CA ALA A 254 -8.17 -15.21 -28.89
C ALA A 254 -8.43 -16.68 -29.24
N GLU A 255 -8.08 -17.09 -30.46
CA GLU A 255 -8.21 -18.48 -30.90
C GLU A 255 -7.26 -19.43 -30.13
N SER A 256 -6.02 -19.02 -29.95
CA SER A 256 -5.05 -19.79 -29.15
C SER A 256 -5.54 -19.98 -27.71
N PHE A 257 -6.13 -18.94 -27.12
CA PHE A 257 -6.71 -19.02 -25.77
C PHE A 257 -7.89 -19.98 -25.71
N LYS A 258 -8.84 -19.91 -26.65
CA LYS A 258 -9.98 -20.81 -26.75
C LYS A 258 -9.56 -22.28 -26.90
N ASN A 259 -8.45 -22.53 -27.57
CA ASN A 259 -7.87 -23.85 -27.76
C ASN A 259 -7.02 -24.35 -26.56
N GLY A 260 -7.04 -23.67 -25.43
CA GLY A 260 -6.28 -24.02 -24.22
C GLY A 260 -4.76 -23.87 -24.33
N LYS A 261 -4.27 -23.24 -25.40
CA LYS A 261 -2.85 -22.93 -25.67
C LYS A 261 -2.51 -21.46 -25.48
N GLY A 262 -3.49 -20.68 -25.03
CA GLY A 262 -3.36 -19.23 -24.93
C GLY A 262 -2.43 -18.77 -23.84
N PRO A 263 -1.82 -17.59 -24.05
CA PRO A 263 -1.01 -16.94 -23.04
C PRO A 263 -1.86 -16.50 -21.85
N ILE A 264 -1.20 -16.25 -20.72
CA ILE A 264 -1.78 -15.45 -19.67
C ILE A 264 -1.77 -14.01 -20.14
N PHE A 265 -2.90 -13.33 -20.01
CA PHE A 265 -2.94 -11.89 -20.24
C PHE A 265 -2.37 -11.15 -19.03
N GLU A 266 -1.70 -10.04 -19.31
CA GLU A 266 -1.15 -9.16 -18.30
C GLU A 266 -1.75 -7.76 -18.47
N LYS A 267 -2.44 -7.25 -17.45
CA LYS A 267 -2.79 -5.84 -17.37
C LYS A 267 -1.54 -5.09 -16.93
N VAL A 268 -1.05 -4.20 -17.76
CA VAL A 268 0.14 -3.40 -17.52
C VAL A 268 -0.27 -1.98 -17.14
N GLY A 269 0.19 -1.50 -15.99
CA GLY A 269 -0.02 -0.11 -15.60
C GLY A 269 0.90 0.84 -16.36
N LYS A 270 0.40 2.00 -16.72
CA LYS A 270 1.17 3.05 -17.40
C LYS A 270 1.99 3.85 -16.38
N LEU A 271 3.19 4.26 -16.78
CA LEU A 271 4.01 5.16 -15.98
C LEU A 271 3.44 6.58 -16.02
N PRO A 272 3.39 7.28 -14.88
CA PRO A 272 2.99 8.68 -14.87
C PRO A 272 4.04 9.53 -15.59
N ILE A 273 3.57 10.37 -16.51
CA ILE A 273 4.40 11.39 -17.18
C ILE A 273 4.12 12.72 -16.50
N TYR A 274 4.66 12.91 -15.30
CA TYR A 274 4.56 14.16 -14.58
C TYR A 274 5.86 14.96 -14.72
N ASN A 275 5.70 16.26 -14.88
CA ASN A 275 6.74 17.26 -14.61
C ASN A 275 6.20 18.26 -13.59
N GLU A 276 7.03 19.19 -13.15
CA GLU A 276 6.68 20.17 -12.13
C GLU A 276 5.49 21.04 -12.54
N GLU A 277 5.46 21.47 -13.79
CA GLU A 277 4.38 22.33 -14.33
C GLU A 277 3.05 21.56 -14.42
N ILE A 278 3.06 20.35 -14.95
CA ILE A 278 1.88 19.48 -15.02
C ILE A 278 1.30 19.24 -13.62
N LEU A 279 2.15 18.92 -12.65
CA LEU A 279 1.72 18.69 -11.27
C LEU A 279 1.15 19.96 -10.64
N LYS A 280 1.82 21.11 -10.79
CA LYS A 280 1.33 22.40 -10.31
C LYS A 280 -0.07 22.72 -10.85
N ASN A 281 -0.24 22.58 -12.16
CA ASN A 281 -1.53 22.83 -12.81
C ASN A 281 -2.60 21.84 -12.32
N ARG A 282 -2.23 20.56 -12.15
CA ARG A 282 -3.15 19.54 -11.64
C ARG A 282 -3.59 19.82 -10.20
N ILE A 283 -2.67 20.18 -9.32
CA ILE A 283 -2.95 20.57 -7.93
C ILE A 283 -3.92 21.77 -7.89
N ALA A 284 -3.65 22.80 -8.70
CA ALA A 284 -4.55 23.95 -8.80
C ALA A 284 -5.97 23.54 -9.22
N HIS A 285 -6.07 22.73 -10.27
CA HIS A 285 -7.37 22.24 -10.76
C HIS A 285 -8.11 21.40 -9.72
N LEU A 286 -7.43 20.50 -9.00
CA LEU A 286 -8.06 19.70 -7.94
C LEU A 286 -8.63 20.58 -6.81
N ARG A 287 -7.93 21.66 -6.46
CA ARG A 287 -8.43 22.66 -5.49
C ARG A 287 -9.65 23.43 -6.02
N GLU A 288 -9.63 23.81 -7.29
CA GLU A 288 -10.80 24.45 -7.95
C GLU A 288 -12.02 23.53 -7.94
N LEU A 289 -11.85 22.22 -8.10
CA LEU A 289 -12.92 21.24 -7.99
C LEU A 289 -13.45 21.06 -6.56
N GLY A 290 -12.73 21.55 -5.56
CA GLY A 290 -13.14 21.51 -4.16
C GLY A 290 -12.37 20.54 -3.26
N ALA A 291 -11.21 20.03 -3.71
CA ALA A 291 -10.29 19.30 -2.85
C ALA A 291 -9.73 20.22 -1.76
N GLU A 292 -9.84 19.80 -0.51
CA GLU A 292 -9.35 20.55 0.65
C GLU A 292 -7.96 20.10 1.09
N ARG A 293 -7.64 18.84 0.84
CA ARG A 293 -6.35 18.21 1.18
C ARG A 293 -5.81 17.47 -0.03
N ILE A 294 -4.58 17.77 -0.41
CA ILE A 294 -3.87 17.11 -1.50
C ILE A 294 -2.70 16.35 -0.93
N CYS A 295 -2.62 15.08 -1.27
CA CYS A 295 -1.58 14.17 -0.83
C CYS A 295 -0.82 13.60 -2.02
N PHE A 296 0.41 13.18 -1.76
CA PHE A 296 1.23 12.41 -2.68
C PHE A 296 1.58 11.06 -2.08
N LYS A 297 1.71 10.03 -2.91
CA LYS A 297 2.31 8.76 -2.53
C LYS A 297 3.39 8.34 -3.50
N THR A 298 4.56 7.97 -2.99
CA THR A 298 5.69 7.51 -3.78
C THR A 298 6.36 6.28 -3.18
N GLY A 299 7.10 5.56 -4.01
CA GLY A 299 7.99 4.48 -3.58
C GLY A 299 9.35 4.97 -3.12
N PRO A 300 10.22 4.06 -2.69
CA PRO A 300 11.57 4.34 -2.20
C PRO A 300 12.56 4.47 -3.38
N PHE A 301 12.37 5.47 -4.19
CA PHE A 301 13.10 5.71 -5.43
C PHE A 301 14.44 6.44 -5.22
N ASP A 302 15.03 6.93 -6.30
CA ASP A 302 16.26 7.69 -6.25
C ASP A 302 16.12 8.90 -5.30
N PRO A 303 17.08 9.14 -4.41
CA PRO A 303 17.05 10.27 -3.47
C PRO A 303 16.80 11.63 -4.13
N LYS A 304 17.28 11.85 -5.35
CA LYS A 304 17.05 13.09 -6.08
C LYS A 304 15.59 13.28 -6.45
N ASP A 305 14.91 12.18 -6.83
CA ASP A 305 13.49 12.23 -7.14
C ASP A 305 12.66 12.46 -5.87
N LEU A 306 13.04 11.85 -4.74
CA LEU A 306 12.37 12.09 -3.45
C LEU A 306 12.52 13.56 -3.00
N ILE A 307 13.70 14.14 -3.16
CA ILE A 307 13.93 15.56 -2.90
C ILE A 307 13.07 16.42 -3.82
N ARG A 308 12.99 16.08 -5.11
CA ARG A 308 12.18 16.81 -6.08
C ARG A 308 10.69 16.76 -5.75
N ILE A 309 10.17 15.59 -5.37
CA ILE A 309 8.78 15.42 -4.92
C ILE A 309 8.50 16.29 -3.68
N LEU A 310 9.40 16.29 -2.70
CA LEU A 310 9.26 17.11 -1.49
C LEU A 310 9.31 18.62 -1.81
N LYS A 311 10.15 19.05 -2.75
CA LYS A 311 10.18 20.45 -3.20
C LYS A 311 8.87 20.85 -3.89
N ILE A 312 8.38 20.02 -4.81
CA ILE A 312 7.09 20.26 -5.47
C ILE A 312 5.96 20.33 -4.43
N ALA A 313 5.98 19.43 -3.45
CA ALA A 313 5.02 19.43 -2.35
C ALA A 313 5.11 20.71 -1.51
N SER A 314 6.32 21.16 -1.20
CA SER A 314 6.58 22.41 -0.48
C SER A 314 6.06 23.63 -1.24
N GLU A 315 6.41 23.77 -2.53
CA GLU A 315 6.06 24.91 -3.36
C GLU A 315 4.56 25.00 -3.66
N ASN A 316 3.85 23.88 -3.60
CA ASN A 316 2.41 23.81 -3.87
C ASN A 316 1.57 23.52 -2.63
N GLU A 317 2.14 23.66 -1.43
CA GLU A 317 1.44 23.48 -0.15
C GLU A 317 0.62 22.15 -0.11
N VAL A 318 1.26 21.04 -0.52
CA VAL A 318 0.70 19.71 -0.44
C VAL A 318 0.61 19.31 1.04
N ASP A 319 -0.51 18.71 1.44
CA ASP A 319 -0.80 18.42 2.85
C ASP A 319 0.00 17.25 3.40
N LEU A 320 0.14 16.17 2.61
CA LEU A 320 0.81 14.94 3.05
C LEU A 320 1.61 14.31 1.91
N VAL A 321 2.81 13.81 2.23
CA VAL A 321 3.57 12.92 1.35
C VAL A 321 3.80 11.58 2.03
N THR A 322 3.28 10.51 1.45
CA THR A 322 3.45 9.14 1.94
C THR A 322 4.60 8.47 1.20
N PHE A 323 5.60 8.01 1.94
CA PHE A 323 6.74 7.24 1.41
C PHE A 323 6.61 5.77 1.76
N ASP A 324 6.65 4.91 0.75
CA ASP A 324 6.44 3.48 0.87
C ASP A 324 7.76 2.73 0.69
N GLY A 325 8.38 2.31 1.80
CA GLY A 325 9.65 1.60 1.80
C GLY A 325 9.55 0.17 1.25
N ALA A 326 10.67 -0.43 0.91
CA ALA A 326 10.75 -1.75 0.26
C ALA A 326 10.09 -2.90 1.03
N GLY A 327 9.84 -2.75 2.34
CA GLY A 327 9.01 -3.67 3.15
C GLY A 327 7.53 -3.66 2.80
N GLY A 328 7.05 -2.66 2.03
CA GLY A 328 5.69 -2.60 1.50
C GLY A 328 5.47 -3.69 0.45
N GLY A 329 4.26 -4.28 0.45
CA GLY A 329 3.92 -5.36 -0.44
C GLY A 329 2.88 -4.99 -1.49
N THR A 330 2.82 -5.80 -2.53
CA THR A 330 1.76 -5.77 -3.53
C THR A 330 1.65 -7.12 -4.22
N GLY A 331 0.43 -7.59 -4.48
CA GLY A 331 0.19 -8.82 -5.23
C GLY A 331 0.40 -8.71 -6.74
N ASN A 332 0.67 -7.51 -7.25
CA ASN A 332 0.68 -7.20 -8.68
C ASN A 332 2.03 -6.63 -9.11
N SER A 333 3.12 -7.31 -8.78
CA SER A 333 4.46 -6.90 -9.18
C SER A 333 5.31 -8.11 -9.54
N PRO A 334 6.22 -7.97 -10.51
CA PRO A 334 7.22 -9.00 -10.78
C PRO A 334 8.02 -9.34 -9.52
N VAL A 335 8.32 -10.62 -9.35
CA VAL A 335 9.02 -11.12 -8.14
C VAL A 335 10.38 -10.43 -7.95
N LYS A 336 11.12 -10.21 -9.02
CA LYS A 336 12.40 -9.48 -8.96
C LYS A 336 12.24 -8.05 -8.48
N MET A 337 11.17 -7.38 -8.88
CA MET A 337 10.89 -6.04 -8.37
C MET A 337 10.54 -6.07 -6.89
N MET A 338 9.70 -7.02 -6.45
CA MET A 338 9.38 -7.15 -5.03
C MET A 338 10.59 -7.41 -4.16
N ASN A 339 11.55 -8.18 -4.65
CA ASN A 339 12.72 -8.59 -3.87
C ASN A 339 13.89 -7.61 -3.96
N GLU A 340 14.09 -6.94 -5.11
CA GLU A 340 15.31 -6.18 -5.38
C GLU A 340 15.09 -4.68 -5.60
N TRP A 341 13.84 -4.22 -5.62
CA TRP A 341 13.56 -2.82 -5.90
C TRP A 341 13.33 -2.02 -4.63
N GLY A 342 13.92 -0.83 -4.61
CA GLY A 342 13.66 0.16 -3.57
C GLY A 342 14.56 0.04 -2.34
N MET A 343 14.38 0.98 -1.45
CA MET A 343 15.15 1.13 -0.22
C MET A 343 14.37 0.54 0.97
N PRO A 344 15.00 -0.25 1.86
CA PRO A 344 14.36 -0.68 3.10
C PRO A 344 13.84 0.48 3.93
N THR A 345 12.68 0.30 4.58
CA THR A 345 11.93 1.38 5.20
C THR A 345 12.72 2.16 6.25
N VAL A 346 13.49 1.49 7.10
CA VAL A 346 14.32 2.14 8.13
C VAL A 346 15.39 3.05 7.50
N TYR A 347 16.03 2.61 6.42
CA TYR A 347 17.03 3.42 5.70
C TYR A 347 16.37 4.60 4.97
N LEU A 348 15.22 4.35 4.33
CA LEU A 348 14.44 5.39 3.70
C LEU A 348 14.05 6.48 4.70
N GLU A 349 13.56 6.09 5.85
CA GLU A 349 13.13 7.00 6.91
C GLU A 349 14.30 7.85 7.45
N SER A 350 15.44 7.23 7.71
CA SER A 350 16.65 7.94 8.13
C SER A 350 17.10 8.97 7.08
N MET A 351 17.05 8.61 5.80
CA MET A 351 17.36 9.54 4.71
C MET A 351 16.35 10.68 4.62
N LEU A 352 15.05 10.38 4.76
CA LEU A 352 13.99 11.40 4.74
C LEU A 352 14.14 12.39 5.90
N TYR A 353 14.51 11.89 7.10
CA TYR A 353 14.83 12.76 8.23
C TYR A 353 15.90 13.79 7.86
N ASP A 354 17.01 13.35 7.26
CA ASP A 354 18.09 14.25 6.87
C ASP A 354 17.68 15.24 5.78
N ILE A 355 16.87 14.82 4.81
CA ILE A 355 16.35 15.68 3.75
C ILE A 355 15.43 16.75 4.34
N LEU A 356 14.44 16.34 5.14
CA LEU A 356 13.45 17.24 5.73
C LEU A 356 14.10 18.21 6.70
N LYS A 357 15.04 17.78 7.53
CA LYS A 357 15.84 18.66 8.39
C LYS A 357 16.60 19.73 7.60
N ARG A 358 17.19 19.36 6.47
CA ARG A 358 17.88 20.35 5.60
C ARG A 358 16.90 21.30 4.92
N MET A 359 15.71 20.85 4.56
CA MET A 359 14.66 21.71 4.02
C MET A 359 14.16 22.70 5.07
N ASP A 360 13.92 22.24 6.29
CA ASP A 360 13.52 23.05 7.45
C ASP A 360 14.52 24.16 7.75
N ILE A 361 15.79 23.81 7.87
CA ILE A 361 16.90 24.80 8.07
C ILE A 361 16.94 25.86 6.98
N LYS A 362 16.54 25.50 5.75
CA LYS A 362 16.48 26.43 4.61
C LYS A 362 15.17 27.23 4.54
N GLY A 363 14.25 27.02 5.46
CA GLY A 363 12.98 27.72 5.52
C GLY A 363 11.94 27.27 4.50
N TYR A 364 12.05 26.05 3.94
CA TYR A 364 11.01 25.51 3.09
C TYR A 364 9.75 25.19 3.92
N PHE A 365 8.58 25.35 3.32
CA PHE A 365 7.37 24.76 3.85
C PHE A 365 7.50 23.22 3.83
N LEU A 366 7.19 22.59 4.95
CA LEU A 366 7.22 21.13 5.03
C LEU A 366 5.80 20.55 4.99
N PRO A 367 5.51 19.66 4.04
CA PRO A 367 4.29 18.85 4.11
C PRO A 367 4.35 17.93 5.33
N GLN A 368 3.21 17.47 5.81
CA GLN A 368 3.20 16.30 6.70
C GLN A 368 3.75 15.08 5.96
N VAL A 369 4.39 14.19 6.69
CA VAL A 369 4.99 12.97 6.09
C VAL A 369 4.49 11.74 6.80
N ALA A 370 4.12 10.73 6.01
CA ALA A 370 3.82 9.38 6.45
C ALA A 370 4.86 8.40 5.93
N ILE A 371 5.28 7.46 6.78
CA ILE A 371 6.11 6.33 6.40
C ILE A 371 5.27 5.04 6.37
N THR A 372 5.49 4.19 5.39
CA THR A 372 4.85 2.88 5.28
C THR A 372 5.81 1.85 4.72
N GLY A 373 5.49 0.58 4.86
CA GLY A 373 6.31 -0.53 4.33
C GLY A 373 6.88 -1.41 5.44
N GLY A 374 6.20 -2.53 5.73
CA GLY A 374 6.67 -3.53 6.68
C GLY A 374 6.35 -3.26 8.15
N LEU A 375 5.63 -2.18 8.48
CA LEU A 375 5.12 -1.95 9.84
C LEU A 375 3.93 -2.88 10.11
N THR A 376 3.92 -3.52 11.27
CA THR A 376 2.92 -4.55 11.61
C THR A 376 2.38 -4.42 13.03
N LEU A 377 3.22 -4.15 14.03
CA LEU A 377 2.88 -4.12 15.44
C LEU A 377 2.89 -2.69 15.98
N GLU A 378 2.33 -2.50 17.16
CA GLU A 378 2.25 -1.21 17.86
C GLU A 378 3.63 -0.60 18.16
N ASP A 379 4.60 -1.44 18.49
CA ASP A 379 5.99 -1.00 18.71
C ASP A 379 6.65 -0.52 17.39
N HIS A 380 6.30 -1.11 16.24
CA HIS A 380 6.74 -0.62 14.94
C HIS A 380 6.16 0.77 14.63
N VAL A 381 4.90 1.02 15.02
CA VAL A 381 4.28 2.36 14.89
C VAL A 381 5.05 3.38 15.72
N PHE A 382 5.31 3.06 16.99
CA PHE A 382 6.08 3.93 17.88
C PHE A 382 7.50 4.17 17.35
N LYS A 383 8.20 3.13 16.93
CA LYS A 383 9.57 3.21 16.40
C LYS A 383 9.64 4.05 15.13
N GLY A 384 8.68 3.87 14.20
CA GLY A 384 8.58 4.67 12.99
C GLY A 384 8.36 6.15 13.30
N LEU A 385 7.46 6.49 14.20
CA LEU A 385 7.26 7.88 14.61
C LEU A 385 8.48 8.45 15.34
N ALA A 386 9.13 7.66 16.22
CA ALA A 386 10.27 8.11 17.01
C ALA A 386 11.52 8.32 16.15
N LEU A 387 11.79 7.44 15.19
CA LEU A 387 12.94 7.53 14.29
C LEU A 387 12.85 8.78 13.39
N GLY A 388 11.65 9.08 12.90
CA GLY A 388 11.41 10.21 11.99
C GLY A 388 11.09 11.54 12.67
N ALA A 389 10.92 11.57 13.99
CA ALA A 389 10.53 12.79 14.71
C ALA A 389 11.56 13.92 14.59
N PRO A 390 11.14 15.20 14.40
CA PRO A 390 9.76 15.69 14.35
C PRO A 390 9.14 15.71 12.93
N TYR A 391 9.83 15.20 11.92
CA TYR A 391 9.50 15.39 10.51
C TYR A 391 8.53 14.36 9.94
N ILE A 392 8.38 13.19 10.58
CA ILE A 392 7.43 12.16 10.19
C ILE A 392 6.33 12.09 11.26
N GLN A 393 5.10 12.39 10.85
CA GLN A 393 3.96 12.55 11.75
C GLN A 393 3.01 11.36 11.71
N PHE A 394 3.08 10.56 10.65
CA PHE A 394 2.17 9.42 10.47
C PHE A 394 2.91 8.15 10.07
N VAL A 395 2.32 7.03 10.42
CA VAL A 395 2.66 5.72 9.85
C VAL A 395 1.46 5.15 9.11
N ALA A 396 1.72 4.35 8.08
CA ALA A 396 0.64 3.69 7.37
C ALA A 396 0.78 2.17 7.47
N LEU A 397 -0.33 1.51 7.89
CA LEU A 397 -0.43 0.08 8.12
C LEU A 397 -1.43 -0.54 7.15
N GLY A 398 -0.97 -1.36 6.23
CA GLY A 398 -1.82 -2.01 5.24
C GLY A 398 -2.24 -3.42 5.65
N ARG A 399 -1.34 -4.38 5.45
CA ARG A 399 -1.63 -5.81 5.61
C ARG A 399 -2.05 -6.21 7.02
N ALA A 400 -1.46 -5.61 8.05
CA ALA A 400 -1.82 -5.90 9.43
C ALA A 400 -3.29 -5.54 9.73
N ALA A 401 -3.72 -4.33 9.37
CA ALA A 401 -5.10 -3.90 9.54
C ALA A 401 -6.08 -4.72 8.69
N MET A 402 -5.71 -5.08 7.46
CA MET A 402 -6.53 -5.96 6.61
C MET A 402 -6.64 -7.37 7.19
N ALA A 403 -5.55 -7.93 7.73
CA ALA A 403 -5.59 -9.23 8.39
C ALA A 403 -6.54 -9.21 9.59
N ALA A 404 -6.49 -8.15 10.40
CA ALA A 404 -7.42 -7.97 11.51
C ALA A 404 -8.88 -7.89 11.04
N ALA A 405 -9.17 -7.12 9.98
CA ALA A 405 -10.51 -7.04 9.40
C ALA A 405 -11.01 -8.40 8.87
N MET A 406 -10.14 -9.20 8.25
CA MET A 406 -10.50 -10.52 7.73
C MET A 406 -10.75 -11.53 8.86
N VAL A 407 -9.91 -11.52 9.90
CA VAL A 407 -10.10 -12.37 11.09
C VAL A 407 -11.36 -11.96 11.83
N GLY A 408 -11.58 -10.68 12.04
CA GLY A 408 -12.79 -10.14 12.65
C GLY A 408 -14.06 -10.58 11.94
N LYS A 409 -14.06 -10.57 10.60
CA LYS A 409 -15.17 -11.10 9.81
C LYS A 409 -15.40 -12.59 10.06
N GLN A 410 -14.37 -13.42 10.01
CA GLN A 410 -14.49 -14.86 10.25
C GLN A 410 -15.01 -15.16 11.66
N VAL A 411 -14.48 -14.46 12.66
CA VAL A 411 -14.95 -14.61 14.05
C VAL A 411 -16.41 -14.16 14.17
N GLY A 412 -16.79 -13.05 13.57
CA GLY A 412 -18.16 -12.57 13.54
C GLY A 412 -19.13 -13.59 12.93
N GLU A 413 -18.75 -14.20 11.80
CA GLU A 413 -19.54 -15.27 11.15
C GLU A 413 -19.68 -16.51 12.05
N LEU A 414 -18.64 -16.89 12.80
CA LEU A 414 -18.71 -17.99 13.76
C LEU A 414 -19.65 -17.68 14.92
N ILE A 415 -19.58 -16.49 15.49
CA ILE A 415 -20.46 -16.04 16.57
C ILE A 415 -21.91 -15.98 16.08
N GLU A 416 -22.16 -15.43 14.89
CA GLU A 416 -23.50 -15.37 14.28
C GLU A 416 -24.12 -16.76 14.07
N SER A 417 -23.30 -17.76 13.71
CA SER A 417 -23.74 -19.13 13.52
C SER A 417 -23.87 -19.94 14.83
N GLY A 418 -23.57 -19.33 15.98
CA GLY A 418 -23.58 -19.99 17.29
C GLY A 418 -22.35 -20.84 17.60
N ASN A 419 -21.33 -20.82 16.73
CA ASN A 419 -20.06 -21.52 16.92
C ASN A 419 -19.04 -20.59 17.60
N ILE A 420 -19.33 -20.16 18.82
CA ILE A 420 -18.53 -19.17 19.54
C ILE A 420 -17.15 -19.74 19.87
N PRO A 421 -16.04 -19.18 19.34
CA PRO A 421 -14.70 -19.63 19.69
C PRO A 421 -14.44 -19.44 21.19
N LYS A 422 -13.66 -20.36 21.76
CA LYS A 422 -13.40 -20.43 23.21
C LYS A 422 -12.86 -19.12 23.79
N GLU A 423 -12.04 -18.43 23.02
CA GLU A 423 -11.42 -17.17 23.37
C GLU A 423 -12.42 -16.03 23.57
N TYR A 424 -13.60 -16.13 22.94
CA TYR A 424 -14.66 -15.13 23.01
C TYR A 424 -15.77 -15.47 24.00
N GLN A 425 -15.75 -16.67 24.59
CA GLN A 425 -16.76 -17.08 25.57
C GLN A 425 -16.70 -16.29 26.89
N SER A 426 -15.56 -15.61 27.14
CA SER A 426 -15.45 -14.70 28.28
C SER A 426 -16.27 -13.42 28.14
N PHE A 427 -16.66 -13.05 26.91
CA PHE A 427 -17.48 -11.88 26.61
C PHE A 427 -18.98 -12.17 26.65
N GLY A 428 -19.38 -13.43 26.74
CA GLY A 428 -20.77 -13.85 26.80
C GLY A 428 -21.00 -15.26 26.33
N SER A 429 -22.20 -15.78 26.61
CA SER A 429 -22.65 -17.11 26.21
C SER A 429 -23.51 -17.10 24.93
N THR A 430 -24.04 -15.92 24.60
CA THR A 430 -24.86 -15.68 23.41
C THR A 430 -24.22 -14.64 22.50
N LYS A 431 -24.60 -14.65 21.24
CA LYS A 431 -24.10 -13.64 20.28
C LYS A 431 -24.52 -12.23 20.67
N GLU A 432 -25.70 -12.07 21.23
CA GLU A 432 -26.21 -10.78 21.70
C GLU A 432 -25.37 -10.21 22.84
N GLU A 433 -25.00 -11.03 23.80
CA GLU A 433 -24.13 -10.65 24.92
C GLU A 433 -22.73 -10.24 24.40
N ILE A 434 -22.12 -11.08 23.57
CA ILE A 434 -20.78 -10.82 23.02
C ILE A 434 -20.75 -9.54 22.17
N PHE A 435 -21.74 -9.33 21.31
CA PHE A 435 -21.78 -8.14 20.48
C PHE A 435 -22.16 -6.87 21.27
N ALA A 436 -22.87 -6.99 22.39
CA ALA A 436 -23.13 -5.87 23.27
C ALA A 436 -21.85 -5.44 23.98
N ASP A 437 -21.10 -6.37 24.55
CA ASP A 437 -19.84 -6.13 25.26
C ASP A 437 -18.76 -5.51 24.33
N ILE A 438 -18.60 -6.02 23.12
CA ILE A 438 -17.69 -5.44 22.13
C ILE A 438 -18.10 -4.00 21.72
N ARG A 439 -19.37 -3.64 21.77
CA ARG A 439 -19.83 -2.27 21.46
C ARG A 439 -19.55 -1.25 22.57
N GLU A 440 -19.40 -1.71 23.77
CA GLU A 440 -19.08 -0.87 24.93
C GLU A 440 -17.57 -0.58 25.04
N LEU A 441 -16.72 -1.41 24.45
CA LEU A 441 -15.27 -1.21 24.34
C LEU A 441 -14.94 -0.25 23.17
#